data_d80308d10f04176354a8dbe708767b78
#
_entry.id   d80308d10f04176354a8dbe708767b78
#
_cell.length_a   1.000
_cell.length_b   1.000
_cell.length_c   1.000
_cell.angle_alpha   90.00
_cell.angle_beta   90.00
_cell.angle_gamma   90.00
#
_symmetry.space_group_name_H-M   'P 1'
#
loop_
_entity.id
_entity.type
_entity.pdbx_description
1 polymer ?
#
loop_
_entity_poly.entity_id
_entity_poly.type
_entity_poly.pdbx_seq_one_letter_code
_entity_poly.pdbx_strand_id
1 'polypeptide(L)'
;LRIVKDGMLGTAYTKNLLDREELVRNAMASLKGKVEASFTFPGPDETAELDTYDDSVSGVGPGELQERASGIVDFIDGLEVEGEVSVGVGSGSDRIRIVNSSGLDVSQASSEYGGAAMLHYPGTETGIYASFQRPAPSDPDWGYLERQVELYKATIPQVDIPTGRMKVLFMPSSLYALTWRLGAGASGKSFHTETSPLLGRAGDRVLSEKISIYNDPHDMSVTGARAFDDEGVATRRLSVFDKGVFLTPYVNLDYAQKLEMEPTATGYRGSMWGGETVAHQPAPSLRHLRFTYGDSGFGEMLAMMDRGVVVSGLLGAHSGNILNGDLSVGLNPGFFVED
;
A
#
# COMPACT_ATOMS: atom_id res chain seq x y z
N LEU A 1 -1.23 -21.89 -8.82
CA LEU A 1 -2.40 -22.63 -9.28
C LEU A 1 -3.50 -22.60 -8.21
N ARG A 2 -4.73 -22.29 -8.61
CA ARG A 2 -5.95 -22.39 -7.79
C ARG A 2 -6.92 -23.34 -8.49
N ILE A 3 -7.55 -24.21 -7.76
CA ILE A 3 -8.55 -25.19 -8.26
C ILE A 3 -9.76 -25.09 -7.36
N VAL A 4 -10.94 -24.91 -7.95
CA VAL A 4 -12.20 -25.06 -7.23
C VAL A 4 -12.85 -26.37 -7.66
N LYS A 5 -13.08 -27.27 -6.72
CA LYS A 5 -13.69 -28.59 -6.98
C LYS A 5 -14.61 -28.97 -5.81
N ASP A 6 -15.82 -29.36 -6.13
CA ASP A 6 -16.83 -29.79 -5.15
C ASP A 6 -17.03 -28.77 -4.01
N GLY A 7 -16.99 -27.47 -4.35
CA GLY A 7 -17.11 -26.37 -3.36
C GLY A 7 -15.89 -26.16 -2.49
N MET A 8 -14.74 -26.76 -2.83
CA MET A 8 -13.49 -26.63 -2.07
C MET A 8 -12.39 -25.99 -2.89
N LEU A 9 -11.54 -25.18 -2.25
CA LEU A 9 -10.37 -24.54 -2.83
C LEU A 9 -9.12 -25.38 -2.61
N GLY A 10 -8.48 -25.78 -3.68
CA GLY A 10 -7.12 -26.32 -3.70
C GLY A 10 -6.13 -25.30 -4.24
N THR A 11 -4.96 -25.21 -3.62
CA THR A 11 -3.94 -24.25 -4.05
C THR A 11 -2.54 -24.85 -3.96
N ALA A 12 -1.69 -24.47 -4.91
CA ALA A 12 -0.28 -24.73 -4.87
C ALA A 12 0.48 -23.63 -5.61
N TYR A 13 1.74 -23.45 -5.27
CA TYR A 13 2.66 -22.61 -6.03
C TYR A 13 3.99 -23.35 -6.24
N THR A 14 4.74 -22.93 -7.22
CA THR A 14 6.07 -23.45 -7.49
C THR A 14 6.93 -22.40 -8.18
N LYS A 15 8.22 -22.46 -7.96
CA LYS A 15 9.26 -21.78 -8.78
C LYS A 15 9.83 -22.72 -9.85
N ASN A 16 9.52 -24.02 -9.78
CA ASN A 16 9.92 -24.99 -10.78
C ASN A 16 8.86 -25.07 -11.88
N LEU A 17 9.14 -24.41 -13.00
CA LEU A 17 8.23 -24.39 -14.16
C LEU A 17 8.34 -25.66 -15.04
N LEU A 18 9.25 -26.56 -14.74
CA LEU A 18 9.49 -27.78 -15.51
C LEU A 18 8.56 -28.93 -15.10
N ASP A 19 8.04 -28.93 -13.86
CA ASP A 19 7.13 -29.97 -13.36
C ASP A 19 5.73 -29.41 -13.09
N ARG A 20 4.95 -29.32 -14.16
CA ARG A 20 3.54 -28.86 -14.09
C ARG A 20 2.62 -29.90 -13.44
N GLU A 21 2.95 -31.18 -13.58
CA GLU A 21 2.14 -32.27 -13.01
C GLU A 21 2.24 -32.25 -11.47
N GLU A 22 3.43 -32.02 -10.95
CA GLU A 22 3.61 -31.86 -9.50
C GLU A 22 2.77 -30.67 -8.96
N LEU A 23 2.78 -29.54 -9.64
CA LEU A 23 1.96 -28.37 -9.26
C LEU A 23 0.48 -28.72 -9.18
N VAL A 24 -0.04 -29.46 -10.16
CA VAL A 24 -1.43 -29.94 -10.19
C VAL A 24 -1.70 -30.92 -9.05
N ARG A 25 -0.81 -31.93 -8.86
CA ARG A 25 -0.95 -32.89 -7.76
C ARG A 25 -1.00 -32.20 -6.39
N ASN A 26 -0.13 -31.21 -6.17
CA ASN A 26 -0.07 -30.47 -4.92
C ASN A 26 -1.35 -29.63 -4.70
N ALA A 27 -1.86 -28.95 -5.73
CA ALA A 27 -3.10 -28.23 -5.65
C ALA A 27 -4.30 -29.16 -5.36
N MET A 28 -4.36 -30.34 -6.00
CA MET A 28 -5.39 -31.35 -5.73
C MET A 28 -5.27 -31.94 -4.32
N ALA A 29 -4.03 -32.16 -3.85
CA ALA A 29 -3.82 -32.68 -2.50
C ALA A 29 -4.24 -31.65 -1.42
N SER A 30 -4.10 -30.35 -1.69
CA SER A 30 -4.48 -29.29 -0.76
C SER A 30 -5.99 -29.15 -0.56
N LEU A 31 -6.83 -29.72 -1.44
CA LEU A 31 -8.28 -29.84 -1.22
C LEU A 31 -8.65 -30.57 0.08
N LYS A 32 -7.75 -31.43 0.59
CA LYS A 32 -7.92 -32.10 1.89
C LYS A 32 -8.03 -31.11 3.07
N GLY A 33 -7.55 -29.89 2.90
CA GLY A 33 -7.70 -28.81 3.89
C GLY A 33 -9.11 -28.30 4.05
N LYS A 34 -10.03 -28.68 3.14
CA LYS A 34 -11.47 -28.34 3.17
C LYS A 34 -11.71 -26.82 3.32
N VAL A 35 -10.94 -26.01 2.61
CA VAL A 35 -11.19 -24.58 2.49
C VAL A 35 -12.36 -24.40 1.52
N GLU A 36 -13.47 -23.87 2.01
CA GLU A 36 -14.66 -23.66 1.19
C GLU A 36 -14.42 -22.57 0.15
N ALA A 37 -14.95 -22.76 -1.07
CA ALA A 37 -14.94 -21.81 -2.16
C ALA A 37 -16.17 -22.01 -3.03
N SER A 38 -17.06 -21.05 -3.00
CA SER A 38 -18.30 -21.03 -3.79
C SER A 38 -18.23 -20.08 -4.99
N PHE A 39 -17.14 -19.30 -5.13
CA PHE A 39 -16.95 -18.38 -6.24
C PHE A 39 -16.58 -19.12 -7.55
N THR A 40 -16.87 -18.49 -8.65
CA THR A 40 -16.38 -18.88 -9.99
C THR A 40 -15.23 -17.96 -10.42
N PHE A 41 -14.28 -18.51 -11.19
CA PHE A 41 -13.25 -17.68 -11.80
C PHE A 41 -13.86 -16.78 -12.88
N PRO A 42 -13.38 -15.51 -12.99
CA PRO A 42 -13.93 -14.56 -13.97
C PRO A 42 -13.69 -15.05 -15.39
N GLY A 43 -14.64 -14.76 -16.30
CA GLY A 43 -14.44 -14.88 -17.74
C GLY A 43 -13.66 -13.70 -18.33
N PRO A 44 -13.50 -13.67 -19.65
CA PRO A 44 -12.94 -12.52 -20.35
C PRO A 44 -13.76 -11.26 -20.05
N ASP A 45 -13.06 -10.16 -19.75
CA ASP A 45 -13.65 -8.84 -19.56
C ASP A 45 -12.73 -7.79 -20.19
N GLU A 46 -13.26 -6.61 -20.48
CA GLU A 46 -12.49 -5.50 -21.01
C GLU A 46 -11.62 -4.91 -19.87
N THR A 47 -10.31 -4.91 -20.07
CA THR A 47 -9.33 -4.33 -19.15
C THR A 47 -8.81 -3.01 -19.69
N ALA A 48 -8.46 -2.08 -18.81
CA ALA A 48 -7.84 -0.83 -19.20
C ALA A 48 -6.47 -1.10 -19.87
N GLU A 49 -6.15 -0.33 -20.90
CA GLU A 49 -4.78 -0.26 -21.44
C GLU A 49 -3.98 0.74 -20.61
N LEU A 50 -2.96 0.23 -19.89
CA LEU A 50 -2.10 1.04 -19.00
C LEU A 50 -0.66 0.92 -19.46
N ASP A 51 -0.01 2.06 -19.68
CA ASP A 51 1.40 2.14 -20.04
C ASP A 51 2.28 2.09 -18.77
N THR A 52 2.39 0.89 -18.19
CA THR A 52 3.09 0.66 -16.91
C THR A 52 4.51 0.14 -17.07
N TYR A 53 4.99 -0.03 -18.31
CA TYR A 53 6.32 -0.57 -18.58
C TYR A 53 7.14 0.36 -19.45
N ASP A 54 8.36 0.66 -19.02
CA ASP A 54 9.34 1.43 -19.77
C ASP A 54 10.61 0.59 -20.03
N ASP A 55 10.96 0.42 -21.29
CA ASP A 55 12.10 -0.41 -21.72
C ASP A 55 13.45 0.11 -21.19
N SER A 56 13.57 1.39 -20.87
CA SER A 56 14.81 1.99 -20.37
C SER A 56 15.28 1.37 -19.05
N VAL A 57 14.36 0.84 -18.24
CA VAL A 57 14.69 0.14 -16.99
C VAL A 57 15.57 -1.08 -17.23
N SER A 58 15.41 -1.76 -18.37
CA SER A 58 16.22 -2.94 -18.71
C SER A 58 17.70 -2.62 -18.99
N GLY A 59 17.99 -1.36 -19.31
CA GLY A 59 19.35 -0.88 -19.55
C GLY A 59 20.11 -0.43 -18.30
N VAL A 60 19.41 -0.29 -17.16
CA VAL A 60 20.02 0.20 -15.92
C VAL A 60 20.92 -0.88 -15.30
N GLY A 61 22.22 -0.60 -15.31
CA GLY A 61 23.22 -1.52 -14.74
C GLY A 61 23.57 -1.20 -13.27
N PRO A 62 24.22 -2.15 -12.56
CA PRO A 62 24.64 -1.95 -11.18
C PRO A 62 25.53 -0.71 -10.96
N GLY A 63 26.37 -0.36 -11.93
CA GLY A 63 27.24 0.82 -11.87
C GLY A 63 26.44 2.12 -11.84
N GLU A 64 25.41 2.23 -12.67
CA GLU A 64 24.51 3.39 -12.70
C GLU A 64 23.73 3.52 -11.39
N LEU A 65 23.22 2.41 -10.85
CA LEU A 65 22.53 2.41 -9.55
C LEU A 65 23.46 2.86 -8.42
N GLN A 66 24.71 2.39 -8.43
CA GLN A 66 25.73 2.81 -7.45
C GLN A 66 26.06 4.30 -7.58
N GLU A 67 26.27 4.80 -8.81
CA GLU A 67 26.53 6.21 -9.05
C GLU A 67 25.37 7.09 -8.56
N ARG A 68 24.14 6.67 -8.83
CA ARG A 68 22.94 7.35 -8.33
C ARG A 68 22.86 7.36 -6.80
N ALA A 69 23.11 6.22 -6.16
CA ALA A 69 23.11 6.12 -4.70
C ALA A 69 24.20 7.04 -4.10
N SER A 70 25.42 7.01 -4.65
CA SER A 70 26.51 7.89 -4.20
C SER A 70 26.16 9.37 -4.38
N GLY A 71 25.56 9.76 -5.51
CA GLY A 71 25.14 11.13 -5.74
C GLY A 71 24.08 11.62 -4.74
N ILE A 72 23.20 10.75 -4.27
CA ILE A 72 22.23 11.09 -3.21
C ILE A 72 22.96 11.27 -1.87
N VAL A 73 23.93 10.41 -1.54
CA VAL A 73 24.75 10.55 -0.33
C VAL A 73 25.49 11.87 -0.37
N ASP A 74 26.24 12.15 -1.46
CA ASP A 74 27.02 13.38 -1.62
C ASP A 74 26.15 14.64 -1.50
N PHE A 75 24.93 14.60 -2.05
CA PHE A 75 23.98 15.70 -1.93
C PHE A 75 23.56 15.93 -0.47
N ILE A 76 23.20 14.87 0.25
CA ILE A 76 22.75 14.95 1.65
C ILE A 76 23.92 15.39 2.56
N ASP A 77 25.12 14.85 2.34
CA ASP A 77 26.32 15.24 3.10
C ASP A 77 26.68 16.72 2.87
N GLY A 78 26.49 17.21 1.64
CA GLY A 78 26.66 18.63 1.32
C GLY A 78 25.70 19.57 2.07
N LEU A 79 24.62 19.04 2.63
CA LEU A 79 23.67 19.76 3.48
C LEU A 79 24.04 19.69 4.98
N GLU A 80 25.23 19.20 5.33
CA GLU A 80 25.75 19.17 6.71
C GLU A 80 24.83 18.42 7.69
N VAL A 81 24.50 17.16 7.37
CA VAL A 81 23.71 16.25 8.21
C VAL A 81 24.61 15.66 9.32
N GLU A 82 24.20 15.78 10.58
CA GLU A 82 24.80 15.04 11.70
C GLU A 82 24.18 13.64 11.75
N GLY A 83 25.00 12.58 11.74
CA GLY A 83 24.53 11.21 11.80
C GLY A 83 24.91 10.41 10.54
N GLU A 84 24.32 9.23 10.40
CA GLU A 84 24.60 8.33 9.29
C GLU A 84 23.51 8.44 8.20
N VAL A 85 23.95 8.37 6.94
CA VAL A 85 23.07 8.34 5.79
C VAL A 85 23.18 6.98 5.11
N SER A 86 22.06 6.28 4.97
CA SER A 86 21.98 5.03 4.22
C SER A 86 21.13 5.24 2.97
N VAL A 87 21.66 4.89 1.81
CA VAL A 87 20.93 5.04 0.53
C VAL A 87 20.89 3.72 -0.22
N GLY A 88 19.72 3.37 -0.71
CA GLY A 88 19.53 2.27 -1.66
C GLY A 88 18.79 2.74 -2.91
N VAL A 89 19.27 2.34 -4.08
CA VAL A 89 18.61 2.58 -5.36
C VAL A 89 18.45 1.27 -6.09
N GLY A 90 17.35 1.08 -6.75
CA GLY A 90 17.05 -0.15 -7.48
C GLY A 90 16.20 0.09 -8.72
N SER A 91 16.24 -0.86 -9.62
CA SER A 91 15.39 -0.95 -10.79
C SER A 91 14.88 -2.36 -10.95
N GLY A 92 13.70 -2.50 -11.53
CA GLY A 92 13.12 -3.82 -11.78
C GLY A 92 11.98 -3.77 -12.78
N SER A 93 11.67 -4.94 -13.30
CA SER A 93 10.47 -5.13 -14.11
C SER A 93 9.76 -6.42 -13.71
N ASP A 94 8.47 -6.42 -13.85
CA ASP A 94 7.60 -7.54 -13.53
C ASP A 94 6.62 -7.81 -14.67
N ARG A 95 6.22 -9.07 -14.81
CA ARG A 95 5.14 -9.45 -15.72
C ARG A 95 4.21 -10.43 -15.02
N ILE A 96 2.95 -10.06 -14.98
CA ILE A 96 1.89 -10.91 -14.46
C ILE A 96 1.04 -11.42 -15.62
N ARG A 97 0.72 -12.71 -15.62
CA ARG A 97 -0.28 -13.30 -16.52
C ARG A 97 -1.21 -14.19 -15.72
N ILE A 98 -2.50 -14.04 -15.93
CA ILE A 98 -3.54 -14.85 -15.31
C ILE A 98 -4.33 -15.53 -16.40
N VAL A 99 -4.40 -16.87 -16.31
CA VAL A 99 -5.18 -17.71 -17.22
C VAL A 99 -6.07 -18.62 -16.39
N ASN A 100 -7.30 -18.82 -16.80
CA ASN A 100 -8.22 -19.72 -16.11
C ASN A 100 -9.13 -20.51 -17.06
N SER A 101 -9.86 -21.47 -16.51
CA SER A 101 -10.78 -22.34 -17.26
C SER A 101 -12.04 -21.65 -17.77
N SER A 102 -12.35 -20.42 -17.32
CA SER A 102 -13.48 -19.63 -17.82
C SER A 102 -13.12 -18.83 -19.08
N GLY A 103 -11.92 -19.04 -19.64
CA GLY A 103 -11.45 -18.40 -20.86
C GLY A 103 -10.72 -17.08 -20.67
N LEU A 104 -10.49 -16.65 -19.43
CA LEU A 104 -9.67 -15.47 -19.16
C LEU A 104 -8.21 -15.74 -19.52
N ASP A 105 -7.59 -14.79 -20.22
CA ASP A 105 -6.14 -14.73 -20.46
C ASP A 105 -5.72 -13.27 -20.51
N VAL A 106 -5.23 -12.75 -19.39
CA VAL A 106 -4.82 -11.37 -19.25
C VAL A 106 -3.38 -11.28 -18.79
N SER A 107 -2.66 -10.27 -19.27
CA SER A 107 -1.27 -10.04 -18.87
C SER A 107 -0.96 -8.56 -18.81
N GLN A 108 -0.08 -8.17 -17.89
CA GLN A 108 0.44 -6.82 -17.77
C GLN A 108 1.93 -6.89 -17.41
N ALA A 109 2.72 -6.04 -18.03
CA ALA A 109 4.11 -5.78 -17.62
C ALA A 109 4.16 -4.46 -16.86
N SER A 110 5.08 -4.35 -15.92
CA SER A 110 5.36 -3.11 -15.20
C SER A 110 6.85 -2.97 -14.97
N SER A 111 7.30 -1.73 -14.85
CA SER A 111 8.67 -1.38 -14.50
C SER A 111 8.68 -0.44 -13.33
N GLU A 112 9.77 -0.47 -12.58
CA GLU A 112 10.01 0.47 -11.50
C GLU A 112 11.49 0.86 -11.43
N TYR A 113 11.71 2.10 -11.09
CA TYR A 113 13.00 2.66 -10.74
C TYR A 113 12.81 3.52 -9.51
N GLY A 114 13.63 3.36 -8.50
CA GLY A 114 13.45 4.15 -7.30
C GLY A 114 14.54 3.92 -6.29
N GLY A 115 14.44 4.67 -5.20
CA GLY A 115 15.37 4.58 -4.11
C GLY A 115 14.81 5.13 -2.82
N ALA A 116 15.58 4.93 -1.77
CA ALA A 116 15.30 5.47 -0.47
C ALA A 116 16.58 5.93 0.21
N ALA A 117 16.46 7.01 0.95
CA ALA A 117 17.48 7.49 1.87
C ALA A 117 16.94 7.43 3.30
N MET A 118 17.73 6.89 4.22
CA MET A 118 17.47 6.93 5.65
C MET A 118 18.51 7.84 6.29
N LEU A 119 18.04 8.90 6.94
CA LEU A 119 18.86 9.84 7.71
C LEU A 119 18.76 9.43 9.18
N HIS A 120 19.75 8.71 9.68
CA HIS A 120 19.76 8.20 11.05
C HIS A 120 20.09 9.30 12.04
N TYR A 121 19.35 9.41 13.13
CA TYR A 121 19.72 10.28 14.23
C TYR A 121 21.02 9.80 14.89
N PRO A 122 21.87 10.71 15.40
CA PRO A 122 23.16 10.34 15.98
C PRO A 122 23.02 9.24 17.04
N GLY A 123 23.74 8.14 16.85
CA GLY A 123 23.76 7.01 17.79
C GLY A 123 22.48 6.18 17.86
N THR A 124 21.59 6.27 16.88
CA THR A 124 20.34 5.49 16.85
C THR A 124 20.10 4.84 15.48
N GLU A 125 19.26 3.79 15.47
CA GLU A 125 18.74 3.17 14.24
C GLU A 125 17.49 3.87 13.68
N THR A 126 17.05 4.93 14.33
CA THR A 126 15.84 5.68 13.95
C THR A 126 16.21 6.96 13.22
N GLY A 127 15.27 7.49 12.44
CA GLY A 127 15.55 8.70 11.67
C GLY A 127 14.44 9.04 10.69
N ILE A 128 14.75 9.86 9.69
CA ILE A 128 13.81 10.24 8.65
C ILE A 128 14.05 9.40 7.40
N TYR A 129 12.96 8.86 6.88
CA TYR A 129 12.94 8.07 5.67
C TYR A 129 12.39 8.89 4.49
N ALA A 130 13.20 9.03 3.44
CA ALA A 130 12.82 9.65 2.19
C ALA A 130 12.85 8.61 1.07
N SER A 131 11.81 8.53 0.25
CA SER A 131 11.77 7.60 -0.86
C SER A 131 11.19 8.23 -2.12
N PHE A 132 11.61 7.71 -3.25
CA PHE A 132 11.06 8.04 -4.55
C PHE A 132 10.86 6.76 -5.36
N GLN A 133 9.84 6.76 -6.22
CA GLN A 133 9.55 5.64 -7.12
C GLN A 133 8.96 6.18 -8.42
N ARG A 134 9.43 5.67 -9.55
CA ARG A 134 9.03 6.07 -10.91
C ARG A 134 8.95 4.84 -11.81
N PRO A 135 8.18 4.86 -12.89
CA PRO A 135 8.14 3.77 -13.85
C PRO A 135 9.42 3.67 -14.71
N ALA A 136 10.19 4.75 -14.82
CA ALA A 136 11.40 4.87 -15.62
C ALA A 136 12.54 5.51 -14.83
N PRO A 137 13.81 5.32 -15.24
CA PRO A 137 14.96 6.00 -14.67
C PRO A 137 14.79 7.52 -14.71
N SER A 138 15.01 8.15 -13.59
CA SER A 138 14.89 9.61 -13.45
C SER A 138 15.77 10.13 -12.32
N ASP A 139 16.04 11.43 -12.36
CA ASP A 139 16.68 12.07 -11.23
C ASP A 139 15.79 12.09 -9.99
N PRO A 140 16.35 12.00 -8.78
CA PRO A 140 15.64 12.25 -7.56
C PRO A 140 15.02 13.65 -7.52
N ASP A 141 13.94 13.82 -6.80
CA ASP A 141 13.45 15.15 -6.43
C ASP A 141 14.38 15.73 -5.34
N TRP A 142 15.40 16.46 -5.79
CA TRP A 142 16.39 17.07 -4.91
C TRP A 142 15.76 18.04 -3.91
N GLY A 143 14.74 18.80 -4.33
CA GLY A 143 14.00 19.68 -3.43
C GLY A 143 13.20 18.93 -2.37
N TYR A 144 12.69 17.72 -2.69
CA TYR A 144 12.09 16.86 -1.69
C TYR A 144 13.12 16.35 -0.69
N LEU A 145 14.29 15.91 -1.15
CA LEU A 145 15.38 15.45 -0.27
C LEU A 145 15.87 16.58 0.65
N GLU A 146 16.04 17.78 0.13
CA GLU A 146 16.41 18.97 0.91
C GLU A 146 15.40 19.25 2.04
N ARG A 147 14.10 19.23 1.71
CA ARG A 147 13.04 19.37 2.74
C ARG A 147 13.08 18.26 3.81
N GLN A 148 13.46 17.02 3.43
CA GLN A 148 13.60 15.94 4.40
C GLN A 148 14.81 16.16 5.32
N VAL A 149 15.92 16.72 4.79
CA VAL A 149 17.08 17.10 5.59
C VAL A 149 16.76 18.26 6.56
N GLU A 150 16.03 19.27 6.10
CA GLU A 150 15.55 20.35 6.97
C GLU A 150 14.68 19.81 8.13
N LEU A 151 13.77 18.90 7.78
CA LEU A 151 12.92 18.24 8.77
C LEU A 151 13.75 17.41 9.75
N TYR A 152 14.75 16.67 9.27
CA TYR A 152 15.69 15.92 10.10
C TYR A 152 16.40 16.83 11.12
N LYS A 153 16.98 17.95 10.64
CA LYS A 153 17.68 18.91 11.52
C LYS A 153 16.75 19.50 12.56
N ALA A 154 15.51 19.78 12.21
CA ALA A 154 14.51 20.31 13.13
C ALA A 154 14.11 19.31 14.24
N THR A 155 14.37 18.01 14.03
CA THR A 155 13.97 16.95 14.98
C THR A 155 15.09 16.39 15.84
N ILE A 156 16.33 16.81 15.63
CA ILE A 156 17.46 16.43 16.49
C ILE A 156 17.22 16.82 17.96
N PRO A 157 16.72 18.03 18.28
CA PRO A 157 16.40 18.39 19.67
C PRO A 157 15.23 17.54 20.19
N GLN A 158 15.45 16.85 21.30
CA GLN A 158 14.41 16.07 21.97
C GLN A 158 13.66 16.92 22.98
N VAL A 159 12.34 16.79 23.00
CA VAL A 159 11.45 17.47 23.93
C VAL A 159 10.44 16.51 24.55
N ASP A 160 10.04 16.76 25.77
CA ASP A 160 8.95 16.04 26.42
C ASP A 160 7.60 16.56 25.93
N ILE A 161 6.77 15.66 25.41
CA ILE A 161 5.42 16.01 24.96
C ILE A 161 4.47 15.90 26.16
N PRO A 162 3.78 17.00 26.54
CA PRO A 162 2.85 16.95 27.65
C PRO A 162 1.63 16.08 27.33
N THR A 163 1.14 15.36 28.34
CA THR A 163 -0.08 14.58 28.23
C THR A 163 -1.30 15.49 28.11
N GLY A 164 -2.16 15.23 27.13
CA GLY A 164 -3.38 16.02 26.92
C GLY A 164 -4.02 15.83 25.56
N ARG A 165 -5.15 16.48 25.35
CA ARG A 165 -5.79 16.56 24.03
C ARG A 165 -5.12 17.69 23.25
N MET A 166 -4.67 17.37 22.05
CA MET A 166 -4.04 18.34 21.15
C MET A 166 -4.37 18.02 19.69
N LYS A 167 -4.09 18.97 18.81
CA LYS A 167 -4.19 18.78 17.36
C LYS A 167 -3.11 17.79 16.91
N VAL A 168 -3.42 16.96 15.94
CA VAL A 168 -2.48 15.98 15.37
C VAL A 168 -2.48 16.11 13.86
N LEU A 169 -1.32 16.33 13.27
CA LEU A 169 -1.10 16.37 11.84
C LEU A 169 -0.34 15.11 11.41
N PHE A 170 -1.00 14.24 10.65
CA PHE A 170 -0.35 13.07 10.06
C PHE A 170 0.32 13.45 8.75
N MET A 171 1.63 13.19 8.65
CA MET A 171 2.34 13.27 7.38
C MET A 171 1.88 12.12 6.44
N PRO A 172 2.01 12.26 5.11
CA PRO A 172 1.66 11.18 4.17
C PRO A 172 2.30 9.83 4.53
N SER A 173 3.55 9.83 5.00
CA SER A 173 4.30 8.65 5.42
C SER A 173 3.69 7.90 6.61
N SER A 174 2.93 8.56 7.46
CA SER A 174 2.32 8.00 8.68
C SER A 174 0.80 7.74 8.55
N LEU A 175 0.18 8.25 7.48
CA LEU A 175 -1.27 8.17 7.28
C LEU A 175 -1.77 6.71 7.16
N TYR A 176 -0.89 5.78 6.78
CA TYR A 176 -1.23 4.36 6.67
C TYR A 176 -1.83 3.78 7.95
N ALA A 177 -1.45 4.29 9.11
CA ALA A 177 -1.99 3.80 10.38
C ALA A 177 -3.51 4.05 10.52
N LEU A 178 -4.00 5.15 10.00
CA LEU A 178 -5.44 5.47 9.97
C LEU A 178 -6.13 4.74 8.82
N THR A 179 -5.53 4.75 7.62
CA THR A 179 -6.13 4.13 6.43
C THR A 179 -6.23 2.62 6.57
N TRP A 180 -5.32 1.99 7.29
CA TRP A 180 -5.39 0.57 7.58
C TRP A 180 -6.62 0.21 8.44
N ARG A 181 -6.95 1.03 9.44
CA ARG A 181 -8.14 0.83 10.26
C ARG A 181 -9.43 1.03 9.46
N LEU A 182 -9.48 2.09 8.66
CA LEU A 182 -10.61 2.34 7.76
C LEU A 182 -10.75 1.21 6.74
N GLY A 183 -9.64 0.76 6.14
CA GLY A 183 -9.61 -0.37 5.24
C GLY A 183 -10.07 -1.66 5.91
N ALA A 184 -9.55 -2.00 7.08
CA ALA A 184 -9.99 -3.20 7.81
C ALA A 184 -11.50 -3.16 8.11
N GLY A 185 -12.02 -2.00 8.52
CA GLY A 185 -13.46 -1.81 8.75
C GLY A 185 -14.29 -1.97 7.48
N ALA A 186 -13.82 -1.48 6.34
CA ALA A 186 -14.54 -1.56 5.06
C ALA A 186 -14.29 -2.89 4.30
N SER A 187 -13.46 -3.79 4.80
CA SER A 187 -13.14 -5.07 4.14
C SER A 187 -14.32 -6.03 4.15
N GLY A 188 -14.59 -6.67 3.01
CA GLY A 188 -15.59 -7.75 2.92
C GLY A 188 -15.38 -8.88 3.92
N LYS A 189 -14.13 -9.13 4.32
CA LYS A 189 -13.83 -10.06 5.41
C LYS A 189 -14.51 -9.66 6.71
N SER A 190 -14.36 -8.40 7.11
CA SER A 190 -14.95 -7.89 8.37
C SER A 190 -16.46 -7.83 8.31
N PHE A 191 -17.03 -7.59 7.12
CA PHE A 191 -18.48 -7.65 6.90
C PHE A 191 -19.01 -9.07 7.04
N HIS A 192 -18.37 -10.04 6.39
CA HIS A 192 -18.78 -11.45 6.48
C HIS A 192 -18.67 -12.02 7.90
N THR A 193 -17.66 -11.62 8.66
CA THR A 193 -17.49 -12.06 10.05
C THR A 193 -18.27 -11.20 11.06
N GLU A 194 -19.07 -10.25 10.60
CA GLU A 194 -19.89 -9.34 11.42
C GLU A 194 -19.08 -8.54 12.45
N THR A 195 -17.80 -8.31 12.17
CA THR A 195 -16.88 -7.56 13.05
C THR A 195 -16.65 -6.13 12.61
N SER A 196 -17.22 -5.73 11.46
CA SER A 196 -17.04 -4.38 10.92
C SER A 196 -17.83 -3.34 11.73
N PRO A 197 -17.19 -2.23 12.15
CA PRO A 197 -17.91 -1.08 12.72
C PRO A 197 -18.78 -0.33 11.70
N LEU A 198 -18.66 -0.69 10.40
CA LEU A 198 -19.43 -0.10 9.29
C LEU A 198 -20.61 -0.98 8.87
N LEU A 199 -20.84 -2.10 9.53
CA LEU A 199 -21.95 -2.99 9.20
C LEU A 199 -23.30 -2.26 9.37
N GLY A 200 -24.13 -2.30 8.32
CA GLY A 200 -25.42 -1.60 8.29
C GLY A 200 -25.34 -0.07 8.14
N ARG A 201 -24.14 0.49 7.90
CA ARG A 201 -23.93 1.94 7.84
C ARG A 201 -23.69 2.49 6.43
N ALA A 202 -23.97 1.72 5.39
CA ALA A 202 -23.95 2.22 4.02
C ALA A 202 -24.94 3.39 3.87
N GLY A 203 -24.45 4.53 3.38
CA GLY A 203 -25.19 5.80 3.33
C GLY A 203 -25.01 6.71 4.55
N ASP A 204 -24.45 6.21 5.65
CA ASP A 204 -24.16 7.04 6.82
C ASP A 204 -22.90 7.88 6.66
N ARG A 205 -22.92 9.11 7.18
CA ARG A 205 -21.70 9.92 7.34
C ARG A 205 -20.92 9.44 8.56
N VAL A 206 -19.74 8.89 8.34
CA VAL A 206 -18.87 8.34 9.37
C VAL A 206 -17.53 9.06 9.50
N LEU A 207 -17.20 9.90 8.52
CA LEU A 207 -16.02 10.76 8.50
C LEU A 207 -16.43 12.22 8.27
N SER A 208 -15.45 13.12 8.35
CA SER A 208 -15.65 14.54 7.95
C SER A 208 -16.10 14.63 6.48
N GLU A 209 -16.99 15.56 6.18
CA GLU A 209 -17.41 15.85 4.79
C GLU A 209 -16.28 16.33 3.88
N LYS A 210 -15.15 16.73 4.45
CA LYS A 210 -13.95 17.13 3.70
C LYS A 210 -13.18 15.93 3.16
N ILE A 211 -13.53 14.69 3.57
CA ILE A 211 -12.78 13.48 3.27
C ILE A 211 -13.57 12.61 2.30
N SER A 212 -13.00 12.38 1.12
CA SER A 212 -13.39 11.28 0.25
C SER A 212 -12.20 10.34 0.07
N ILE A 213 -12.45 9.03 0.12
CA ILE A 213 -11.43 7.97 -0.02
C ILE A 213 -11.89 7.01 -1.12
N TYR A 214 -11.03 6.80 -2.10
CA TYR A 214 -11.28 5.90 -3.21
C TYR A 214 -10.04 5.08 -3.55
N ASN A 215 -10.26 3.93 -4.16
CA ASN A 215 -9.20 3.11 -4.74
C ASN A 215 -9.15 3.40 -6.24
N ASP A 216 -8.03 3.88 -6.76
CA ASP A 216 -7.85 4.21 -8.17
C ASP A 216 -6.66 3.42 -8.75
N PRO A 217 -6.90 2.21 -9.25
CA PRO A 217 -5.85 1.37 -9.80
C PRO A 217 -5.33 1.84 -11.16
N HIS A 218 -5.94 2.85 -11.77
CA HIS A 218 -5.53 3.41 -13.06
C HIS A 218 -4.73 4.72 -12.94
N ASP A 219 -4.46 5.18 -11.72
CA ASP A 219 -3.66 6.39 -11.52
C ASP A 219 -2.20 6.16 -11.90
N MET A 220 -1.82 6.69 -13.07
CA MET A 220 -0.48 6.60 -13.64
C MET A 220 0.51 7.64 -13.06
N SER A 221 0.06 8.51 -12.15
CA SER A 221 0.94 9.49 -11.48
C SER A 221 1.91 8.84 -10.48
N VAL A 222 1.65 7.59 -10.12
CA VAL A 222 2.45 6.75 -9.25
C VAL A 222 2.66 5.37 -9.87
N THR A 223 3.67 4.65 -9.40
CA THR A 223 3.89 3.25 -9.82
C THR A 223 2.82 2.32 -9.26
N GLY A 224 2.69 1.15 -9.87
CA GLY A 224 1.82 0.08 -9.39
C GLY A 224 0.40 0.10 -9.94
N ALA A 225 0.10 0.94 -10.96
CA ALA A 225 -1.20 0.87 -11.65
C ALA A 225 -1.46 -0.54 -12.22
N ARG A 226 -2.71 -1.00 -12.13
CA ARG A 226 -3.11 -2.38 -12.48
C ARG A 226 -4.42 -2.39 -13.26
N ALA A 227 -4.41 -3.08 -14.40
CA ALA A 227 -5.59 -3.27 -15.25
C ALA A 227 -6.53 -4.38 -14.75
N PHE A 228 -6.01 -5.30 -13.93
CA PHE A 228 -6.75 -6.37 -13.27
C PHE A 228 -6.12 -6.70 -11.91
N ASP A 229 -6.90 -7.23 -11.00
CA ASP A 229 -6.41 -7.71 -9.70
C ASP A 229 -5.75 -9.11 -9.82
N ASP A 230 -5.27 -9.67 -8.72
CA ASP A 230 -4.60 -10.99 -8.72
C ASP A 230 -5.58 -12.18 -8.86
N GLU A 231 -6.86 -11.91 -9.02
CA GLU A 231 -7.89 -12.90 -9.36
C GLU A 231 -8.31 -12.82 -10.83
N GLY A 232 -7.82 -11.81 -11.56
CA GLY A 232 -8.13 -11.55 -12.97
C GLY A 232 -9.39 -10.72 -13.18
N VAL A 233 -9.92 -10.10 -12.14
CA VAL A 233 -11.06 -9.17 -12.24
C VAL A 233 -10.56 -7.83 -12.77
N ALA A 234 -11.20 -7.30 -13.82
CA ALA A 234 -10.86 -6.00 -14.40
C ALA A 234 -11.04 -4.88 -13.37
N THR A 235 -9.99 -4.08 -13.17
CA THR A 235 -9.99 -3.04 -12.15
C THR A 235 -10.76 -1.81 -12.60
N ARG A 236 -11.32 -1.10 -11.63
CA ARG A 236 -12.06 0.16 -11.82
C ARG A 236 -11.86 1.02 -10.60
N ARG A 237 -12.04 2.33 -10.77
CA ARG A 237 -12.10 3.23 -9.63
C ARG A 237 -13.26 2.87 -8.71
N LEU A 238 -12.97 2.67 -7.43
CA LEU A 238 -13.94 2.32 -6.40
C LEU A 238 -13.95 3.42 -5.33
N SER A 239 -15.05 4.13 -5.18
CA SER A 239 -15.25 5.06 -4.07
C SER A 239 -15.76 4.29 -2.84
N VAL A 240 -14.98 4.31 -1.75
CA VAL A 240 -15.34 3.66 -0.48
C VAL A 240 -16.02 4.65 0.45
N PHE A 241 -15.50 5.88 0.50
CA PHE A 241 -16.11 6.98 1.23
C PHE A 241 -16.21 8.22 0.31
N ASP A 242 -17.36 8.84 0.27
CA ASP A 242 -17.55 10.11 -0.45
C ASP A 242 -18.09 11.20 0.49
N LYS A 243 -17.36 12.29 0.62
CA LYS A 243 -17.68 13.40 1.54
C LYS A 243 -18.07 12.90 2.93
N GLY A 244 -17.27 11.95 3.43
CA GLY A 244 -17.46 11.31 4.74
C GLY A 244 -18.54 10.25 4.81
N VAL A 245 -19.31 10.02 3.75
CA VAL A 245 -20.35 9.00 3.69
C VAL A 245 -19.72 7.65 3.28
N PHE A 246 -19.94 6.62 4.07
CA PHE A 246 -19.56 5.26 3.71
C PHE A 246 -20.48 4.72 2.61
N LEU A 247 -19.89 4.23 1.51
CA LEU A 247 -20.66 3.80 0.34
C LEU A 247 -20.79 2.27 0.25
N THR A 248 -19.66 1.56 0.34
CA THR A 248 -19.64 0.12 0.09
C THR A 248 -18.41 -0.54 0.70
N PRO A 249 -18.49 -1.78 1.16
CA PRO A 249 -17.29 -2.59 1.40
C PRO A 249 -16.59 -2.92 0.09
N TYR A 250 -15.31 -3.31 0.19
CA TYR A 250 -14.54 -3.84 -0.93
C TYR A 250 -14.30 -5.34 -0.75
N VAL A 251 -14.41 -6.10 -1.83
CA VAL A 251 -14.45 -7.55 -1.81
C VAL A 251 -13.61 -8.17 -2.93
N ASN A 252 -12.98 -9.31 -2.63
CA ASN A 252 -12.45 -10.22 -3.64
C ASN A 252 -13.54 -11.22 -4.08
N LEU A 253 -13.22 -12.19 -4.94
CA LEU A 253 -14.19 -13.17 -5.44
C LEU A 253 -14.89 -13.96 -4.32
N ASP A 254 -14.14 -14.41 -3.32
CA ASP A 254 -14.67 -15.22 -2.22
C ASP A 254 -15.67 -14.42 -1.36
N TYR A 255 -15.31 -13.21 -0.95
CA TYR A 255 -16.21 -12.38 -0.14
C TYR A 255 -17.32 -11.73 -0.97
N ALA A 256 -17.14 -11.53 -2.25
CA ALA A 256 -18.20 -11.12 -3.15
C ALA A 256 -19.34 -12.16 -3.15
N GLN A 257 -18.99 -13.44 -3.32
CA GLN A 257 -19.95 -14.52 -3.27
C GLN A 257 -20.62 -14.66 -1.89
N LYS A 258 -19.84 -14.60 -0.80
CA LYS A 258 -20.35 -14.73 0.58
C LYS A 258 -21.29 -13.60 1.00
N LEU A 259 -21.11 -12.41 0.40
CA LEU A 259 -21.93 -11.23 0.71
C LEU A 259 -22.95 -10.92 -0.38
N GLU A 260 -23.08 -11.79 -1.38
CA GLU A 260 -23.99 -11.62 -2.52
C GLU A 260 -23.79 -10.27 -3.24
N MET A 261 -22.52 -9.92 -3.47
CA MET A 261 -22.08 -8.67 -4.11
C MET A 261 -21.30 -8.96 -5.39
N GLU A 262 -21.20 -7.94 -6.26
CA GLU A 262 -20.24 -7.97 -7.36
C GLU A 262 -18.81 -7.79 -6.85
N PRO A 263 -17.83 -8.52 -7.43
CA PRO A 263 -16.42 -8.33 -7.11
C PRO A 263 -15.97 -6.88 -7.37
N THR A 264 -15.18 -6.33 -6.45
CA THR A 264 -14.71 -4.94 -6.57
C THR A 264 -13.31 -4.81 -7.16
N ALA A 265 -12.77 -5.89 -7.73
CA ALA A 265 -11.41 -5.96 -8.29
C ALA A 265 -10.33 -5.52 -7.26
N THR A 266 -10.46 -6.02 -6.06
CA THR A 266 -9.55 -5.73 -4.94
C THR A 266 -8.94 -6.99 -4.33
N GLY A 267 -8.95 -8.10 -5.08
CA GLY A 267 -8.38 -9.38 -4.67
C GLY A 267 -6.87 -9.42 -4.93
N TYR A 268 -6.05 -9.00 -3.96
CA TYR A 268 -4.60 -8.97 -4.10
C TYR A 268 -3.89 -9.96 -3.18
N ARG A 269 -2.77 -10.52 -3.67
CA ARG A 269 -1.87 -11.38 -2.92
C ARG A 269 -0.88 -10.54 -2.14
N GLY A 270 -0.59 -10.92 -0.95
CA GLY A 270 0.43 -10.27 -0.14
C GLY A 270 0.28 -10.59 1.34
N SER A 271 1.32 -10.27 2.09
CA SER A 271 1.36 -10.37 3.54
C SER A 271 2.13 -9.19 4.10
N MET A 272 1.68 -8.67 5.22
CA MET A 272 2.40 -7.67 6.00
C MET A 272 3.76 -8.19 6.48
N TRP A 273 3.86 -9.50 6.69
CA TRP A 273 5.06 -10.14 7.22
C TRP A 273 6.02 -10.64 6.15
N GLY A 274 5.80 -10.23 4.88
CA GLY A 274 6.62 -10.67 3.76
C GLY A 274 6.32 -12.09 3.30
N GLY A 275 7.26 -12.69 2.61
CA GLY A 275 7.16 -14.02 2.00
C GLY A 275 6.88 -13.96 0.50
N GLU A 276 6.82 -15.12 -0.14
CA GLU A 276 6.56 -15.23 -1.57
C GLU A 276 5.13 -14.83 -1.90
N THR A 277 4.94 -13.77 -2.68
CA THR A 277 3.61 -13.26 -3.05
C THR A 277 2.70 -14.35 -3.61
N VAL A 278 3.24 -15.25 -4.44
CA VAL A 278 2.48 -16.36 -5.04
C VAL A 278 2.02 -17.42 -4.03
N ALA A 279 2.60 -17.47 -2.83
CA ALA A 279 2.19 -18.37 -1.76
C ALA A 279 0.92 -17.90 -1.04
N HIS A 280 0.63 -16.60 -1.09
CA HIS A 280 -0.53 -16.03 -0.42
C HIS A 280 -1.79 -16.17 -1.26
N GLN A 281 -2.93 -16.38 -0.60
CA GLN A 281 -4.22 -16.30 -1.26
C GLN A 281 -4.59 -14.83 -1.51
N PRO A 282 -5.27 -14.51 -2.63
CA PRO A 282 -5.85 -13.19 -2.81
C PRO A 282 -6.82 -12.85 -1.68
N ALA A 283 -6.66 -11.68 -1.10
CA ALA A 283 -7.52 -11.16 -0.06
C ALA A 283 -7.98 -9.74 -0.43
N PRO A 284 -9.12 -9.28 0.07
CA PRO A 284 -9.55 -7.90 -0.15
C PRO A 284 -8.46 -6.92 0.31
N SER A 285 -8.01 -6.03 -0.59
CA SER A 285 -6.96 -5.06 -0.31
C SER A 285 -7.12 -3.80 -1.17
N LEU A 286 -7.08 -2.63 -0.53
CA LEU A 286 -7.08 -1.32 -1.20
C LEU A 286 -5.64 -0.87 -1.44
N ARG A 287 -5.03 -1.27 -2.55
CA ARG A 287 -3.64 -0.96 -2.87
C ARG A 287 -3.41 0.43 -3.47
N HIS A 288 -4.45 1.01 -4.05
CA HIS A 288 -4.38 2.26 -4.81
C HIS A 288 -5.21 3.35 -4.15
N LEU A 289 -5.09 3.45 -2.82
CA LEU A 289 -5.84 4.44 -2.03
C LEU A 289 -5.46 5.86 -2.43
N ARG A 290 -6.49 6.68 -2.63
CA ARG A 290 -6.42 8.10 -2.89
C ARG A 290 -7.38 8.85 -1.99
N PHE A 291 -6.99 10.06 -1.67
CA PHE A 291 -7.78 11.01 -0.90
C PHE A 291 -8.12 12.20 -1.78
N THR A 292 -9.26 12.84 -1.53
CA THR A 292 -9.49 14.17 -2.05
C THR A 292 -8.52 15.15 -1.38
N TYR A 293 -7.80 15.90 -2.18
CA TYR A 293 -6.89 16.92 -1.67
C TYR A 293 -7.68 18.14 -1.17
N GLY A 294 -7.17 18.74 -0.07
CA GLY A 294 -7.57 20.08 0.36
C GLY A 294 -6.69 21.16 -0.29
N ASP A 295 -6.98 22.40 0.02
CA ASP A 295 -6.28 23.56 -0.54
C ASP A 295 -5.09 24.02 0.32
N SER A 296 -4.98 23.52 1.56
CA SER A 296 -3.95 23.96 2.51
C SER A 296 -2.64 23.19 2.36
N GLY A 297 -1.54 23.91 2.22
CA GLY A 297 -0.20 23.37 2.27
C GLY A 297 0.27 23.03 3.68
N PHE A 298 1.42 22.34 3.80
CA PHE A 298 1.97 21.90 5.08
C PHE A 298 2.19 23.07 6.06
N GLY A 299 2.81 24.17 5.60
CA GLY A 299 3.05 25.35 6.44
C GLY A 299 1.78 26.00 6.96
N GLU A 300 0.72 26.06 6.13
CA GLU A 300 -0.58 26.60 6.56
C GLU A 300 -1.23 25.68 7.61
N MET A 301 -1.12 24.37 7.43
CA MET A 301 -1.64 23.41 8.42
C MET A 301 -0.88 23.50 9.76
N LEU A 302 0.44 23.71 9.72
CA LEU A 302 1.24 23.97 10.94
C LEU A 302 0.77 25.25 11.64
N ALA A 303 0.58 26.34 10.89
CA ALA A 303 0.12 27.61 11.44
C ALA A 303 -1.28 27.53 12.08
N MET A 304 -2.10 26.54 11.69
CA MET A 304 -3.41 26.29 12.32
C MET A 304 -3.32 25.50 13.63
N MET A 305 -2.10 25.02 14.00
CA MET A 305 -1.99 24.06 15.11
C MET A 305 -1.96 24.72 16.49
N ASP A 306 -1.50 25.97 16.64
CA ASP A 306 -1.20 26.60 17.94
C ASP A 306 -0.33 25.70 18.85
N ARG A 307 -0.88 24.54 19.18
CA ARG A 307 -0.21 23.48 19.93
C ARG A 307 -0.65 22.10 19.44
N GLY A 308 0.33 21.23 19.13
CA GLY A 308 0.00 19.94 18.61
C GLY A 308 1.20 19.05 18.33
N VAL A 309 0.92 17.92 17.66
CA VAL A 309 1.93 16.94 17.29
C VAL A 309 1.84 16.66 15.78
N VAL A 310 2.97 16.76 15.10
CA VAL A 310 3.13 16.25 13.72
C VAL A 310 3.69 14.84 13.80
N VAL A 311 3.02 13.91 13.15
CA VAL A 311 3.39 12.49 13.12
C VAL A 311 4.02 12.20 11.77
N SER A 312 5.32 11.99 11.72
CA SER A 312 6.07 11.65 10.50
C SER A 312 6.32 10.15 10.38
N GLY A 313 6.66 9.49 11.48
CA GLY A 313 6.85 8.05 11.53
C GLY A 313 6.21 7.43 12.77
N LEU A 314 5.98 6.13 12.72
CA LEU A 314 5.24 5.41 13.75
C LEU A 314 5.90 4.08 14.08
N LEU A 315 5.93 3.76 15.38
CA LEU A 315 6.25 2.43 15.90
C LEU A 315 5.00 1.76 16.45
N GLY A 316 4.79 0.49 16.08
CA GLY A 316 3.69 -0.31 16.61
C GLY A 316 2.32 0.00 16.01
N ALA A 317 2.23 0.55 14.79
CA ALA A 317 0.95 0.84 14.13
C ALA A 317 0.01 -0.38 13.99
N HIS A 318 0.56 -1.59 14.08
CA HIS A 318 -0.19 -2.86 14.10
C HIS A 318 -0.78 -3.23 15.47
N SER A 319 -0.42 -2.49 16.52
CA SER A 319 -0.87 -2.76 17.89
C SER A 319 -2.32 -2.30 18.12
N GLY A 320 -2.97 -2.94 19.07
CA GLY A 320 -4.38 -2.68 19.41
C GLY A 320 -5.37 -3.43 18.51
N ASN A 321 -6.65 -3.23 18.76
CA ASN A 321 -7.72 -3.80 17.94
C ASN A 321 -8.02 -2.87 16.75
N ILE A 322 -7.52 -3.26 15.58
CA ILE A 322 -7.64 -2.46 14.35
C ILE A 322 -9.11 -2.23 13.96
N LEU A 323 -10.00 -3.19 14.22
CA LEU A 323 -11.40 -3.11 13.83
C LEU A 323 -12.23 -2.16 14.68
N ASN A 324 -11.91 -2.00 15.96
CA ASN A 324 -12.59 -1.02 16.82
C ASN A 324 -11.96 0.39 16.77
N GLY A 325 -10.88 0.55 15.97
CA GLY A 325 -10.22 1.82 15.76
C GLY A 325 -9.15 2.16 16.81
N ASP A 326 -8.76 1.20 17.67
CA ASP A 326 -7.68 1.43 18.64
C ASP A 326 -6.37 1.82 17.92
N LEU A 327 -5.80 2.92 18.36
CA LEU A 327 -4.52 3.43 17.90
C LEU A 327 -3.67 3.84 19.10
N SER A 328 -2.68 3.02 19.43
CA SER A 328 -1.65 3.34 20.40
C SER A 328 -0.30 3.07 19.78
N VAL A 329 0.48 4.12 19.53
CA VAL A 329 1.71 4.07 18.75
C VAL A 329 2.78 4.92 19.40
N GLY A 330 4.04 4.52 19.24
CA GLY A 330 5.18 5.40 19.47
C GLY A 330 5.41 6.31 18.26
N LEU A 331 5.86 7.53 18.49
CA LEU A 331 6.28 8.43 17.42
C LEU A 331 7.74 8.16 17.06
N ASN A 332 8.04 8.08 15.76
CA ASN A 332 9.39 7.81 15.27
C ASN A 332 9.58 8.25 13.80
N PRO A 333 9.90 9.52 13.56
CA PRO A 333 9.83 10.64 14.49
C PRO A 333 8.43 11.26 14.60
N GLY A 334 8.28 12.10 15.60
CA GLY A 334 7.18 13.05 15.72
C GLY A 334 7.73 14.41 16.13
N PHE A 335 6.96 15.45 15.89
CA PHE A 335 7.35 16.83 16.21
C PHE A 335 6.32 17.44 17.13
N PHE A 336 6.77 18.06 18.17
CA PHE A 336 5.91 18.89 18.99
C PHE A 336 5.93 20.33 18.44
N VAL A 337 4.76 20.88 18.23
CA VAL A 337 4.56 22.25 17.75
C VAL A 337 3.98 23.04 18.90
N GLU A 338 4.58 24.18 19.23
CA GLU A 338 4.12 25.12 20.24
C GLU A 338 4.49 26.53 19.77
N ASP A 339 3.57 27.51 19.93
CA ASP A 339 3.77 28.93 19.60
C ASP A 339 4.90 29.60 20.41
#